data_6bf4df439c9740d2da015aa6ba14359b
#
_entry.id   6bf4df439c9740d2da015aa6ba14359b
#
_cell.length_a   1.000
_cell.length_b   1.000
_cell.length_c   1.000
_cell.angle_alpha   90.00
_cell.angle_beta   90.00
_cell.angle_gamma   90.00
#
_symmetry.space_group_name_H-M   'P 1'
#
loop_
_entity.id
_entity.type
_entity.pdbx_description
1 polymer ?
#
loop_
_entity_poly.entity_id
_entity_poly.type
_entity_poly.pdbx_seq_one_letter_code
_entity_poly.pdbx_strand_id
1 'polypeptide(L)'
;MKKTIIISISIATFIACSPTKPKAGQVSTIDSTLQVRVDSILQNKLSELDATAGQVIVMEVQTGEIKASVGADSTPQESGLVRTASLLAALETGKVKLSDTIDVADGVLAIGKDPLCDHNWHRGGYGKITVEQGFGLESNIANYKVVRKAFKNEQTLAESLAKYGYQVKDTSLVYNSLGYGIPTTPLQNLTFFNAASKTAIKQALEYAVSDELAKPAQSDKVRVAGVTGTIQLPNGEYAVEFCGYFPADNPKYSIIVSINKKGLPASGGLMAGEVFRQIVDYMVAE
;
A
#
# COMPACT_ATOMS: atom_id res chain seq x y z
N MET A 1 0.75 16.73 -46.14
CA MET A 1 1.69 15.88 -45.44
C MET A 1 1.18 15.73 -44.00
N LYS A 2 0.56 14.60 -43.69
CA LYS A 2 0.05 14.31 -42.31
C LYS A 2 1.20 13.69 -41.52
N LYS A 3 1.65 14.35 -40.43
CA LYS A 3 2.63 13.79 -39.52
C LYS A 3 1.91 12.85 -38.56
N THR A 4 2.15 11.55 -38.70
CA THR A 4 1.71 10.53 -37.75
C THR A 4 2.65 10.57 -36.54
N ILE A 5 2.14 10.97 -35.39
CA ILE A 5 2.87 10.88 -34.13
C ILE A 5 2.67 9.46 -33.59
N ILE A 6 3.74 8.67 -33.60
CA ILE A 6 3.77 7.35 -32.98
C ILE A 6 4.08 7.59 -31.51
N ILE A 7 3.07 7.42 -30.66
CA ILE A 7 3.25 7.39 -29.21
C ILE A 7 3.69 5.97 -28.83
N SER A 8 4.97 5.81 -28.51
CA SER A 8 5.50 4.56 -27.97
C SER A 8 5.01 4.38 -26.55
N ILE A 9 4.01 3.54 -26.34
CA ILE A 9 3.57 3.11 -25.02
C ILE A 9 4.57 2.05 -24.56
N SER A 10 5.44 2.41 -23.62
CA SER A 10 6.30 1.44 -22.95
C SER A 10 5.43 0.62 -22.00
N ILE A 11 5.06 -0.57 -22.42
CA ILE A 11 4.41 -1.56 -21.57
C ILE A 11 5.50 -2.09 -20.62
N ALA A 12 5.49 -1.65 -19.36
CA ALA A 12 6.28 -2.30 -18.32
C ALA A 12 5.71 -3.70 -18.12
N THR A 13 6.41 -4.71 -18.58
CA THR A 13 6.08 -6.10 -18.32
C THR A 13 6.35 -6.39 -16.85
N PHE A 14 5.29 -6.51 -16.06
CA PHE A 14 5.38 -7.10 -14.73
C PHE A 14 5.72 -8.58 -14.88
N ILE A 15 6.98 -8.94 -14.66
CA ILE A 15 7.36 -10.34 -14.55
C ILE A 15 6.87 -10.79 -13.17
N ALA A 16 5.86 -11.64 -13.13
CA ALA A 16 5.44 -12.33 -11.91
C ALA A 16 6.61 -13.19 -11.42
N CYS A 17 7.37 -12.67 -10.45
CA CYS A 17 8.43 -13.42 -9.80
C CYS A 17 7.77 -14.33 -8.77
N SER A 18 7.51 -15.59 -9.14
CA SER A 18 7.14 -16.62 -8.18
C SER A 18 8.32 -16.81 -7.21
N PRO A 19 8.09 -16.88 -5.88
CA PRO A 19 9.15 -17.14 -4.93
C PRO A 19 9.72 -18.55 -5.16
N THR A 20 10.87 -18.62 -5.79
CA THR A 20 11.63 -19.88 -5.92
C THR A 20 12.19 -20.24 -4.55
N LYS A 21 11.97 -21.48 -4.10
CA LYS A 21 12.63 -22.00 -2.90
C LYS A 21 14.15 -21.83 -3.05
N PRO A 22 14.87 -21.39 -2.00
CA PRO A 22 16.33 -21.24 -2.06
C PRO A 22 16.98 -22.56 -2.47
N LYS A 23 17.83 -22.52 -3.50
CA LYS A 23 18.68 -23.65 -3.85
C LYS A 23 19.75 -23.78 -2.77
N ALA A 24 20.06 -25.02 -2.35
CA ALA A 24 21.16 -25.30 -1.44
C ALA A 24 22.46 -24.66 -1.97
N GLY A 25 23.07 -23.76 -1.18
CA GLY A 25 24.29 -23.02 -1.55
C GLY A 25 24.10 -21.51 -1.81
N GLN A 26 22.88 -20.96 -1.71
CA GLN A 26 22.65 -19.53 -1.86
C GLN A 26 23.10 -18.79 -0.59
N VAL A 27 24.02 -17.83 -0.75
CA VAL A 27 24.44 -16.94 0.35
C VAL A 27 23.19 -16.17 0.84
N SER A 28 23.00 -16.11 2.16
CA SER A 28 21.91 -15.30 2.73
C SER A 28 22.09 -13.84 2.33
N THR A 29 21.02 -13.22 1.85
CA THR A 29 21.00 -11.78 1.51
C THR A 29 20.66 -10.91 2.72
N ILE A 30 20.35 -11.53 3.86
CA ILE A 30 20.01 -10.87 5.12
C ILE A 30 21.25 -10.19 5.70
N ASP A 31 21.12 -8.91 6.00
CA ASP A 31 22.06 -8.16 6.80
C ASP A 31 21.76 -8.42 8.29
N SER A 32 22.67 -9.06 8.98
CA SER A 32 22.46 -9.48 10.37
C SER A 32 22.33 -8.31 11.34
N THR A 33 23.05 -7.22 11.11
CA THR A 33 22.98 -6.01 11.95
C THR A 33 21.65 -5.31 11.77
N LEU A 34 21.24 -5.11 10.51
CA LEU A 34 19.93 -4.56 10.18
C LEU A 34 18.79 -5.43 10.71
N GLN A 35 18.90 -6.77 10.56
CA GLN A 35 17.92 -7.73 11.07
C GLN A 35 17.64 -7.55 12.57
N VAL A 36 18.71 -7.49 13.38
CA VAL A 36 18.59 -7.30 14.85
C VAL A 36 17.99 -5.96 15.19
N ARG A 37 18.36 -4.91 14.46
CA ARG A 37 17.83 -3.57 14.72
C ARG A 37 16.36 -3.46 14.35
N VAL A 38 15.96 -4.00 13.20
CA VAL A 38 14.57 -4.04 12.74
C VAL A 38 13.70 -4.83 13.73
N ASP A 39 14.19 -5.97 14.21
CA ASP A 39 13.49 -6.76 15.22
C ASP A 39 13.26 -5.94 16.51
N SER A 40 14.31 -5.31 17.04
CA SER A 40 14.18 -4.46 18.25
C SER A 40 13.16 -3.34 18.08
N ILE A 41 13.15 -2.66 16.94
CA ILE A 41 12.19 -1.58 16.66
C ILE A 41 10.75 -2.14 16.62
N LEU A 42 10.55 -3.26 15.93
CA LEU A 42 9.22 -3.89 15.84
C LEU A 42 8.73 -4.35 17.20
N GLN A 43 9.55 -5.11 17.96
CA GLN A 43 9.16 -5.65 19.28
C GLN A 43 8.77 -4.54 20.27
N ASN A 44 9.49 -3.41 20.26
CA ASN A 44 9.14 -2.26 21.08
C ASN A 44 7.74 -1.72 20.73
N LYS A 45 7.43 -1.59 19.43
CA LYS A 45 6.11 -1.12 18.98
C LYS A 45 5.01 -2.13 19.28
N LEU A 46 5.26 -3.43 19.10
CA LEU A 46 4.28 -4.47 19.43
C LEU A 46 3.93 -4.45 20.92
N SER A 47 4.93 -4.29 21.79
CA SER A 47 4.73 -4.17 23.24
C SER A 47 3.96 -2.90 23.60
N GLU A 48 4.28 -1.76 22.99
CA GLU A 48 3.57 -0.47 23.18
C GLU A 48 2.07 -0.58 22.84
N LEU A 49 1.76 -1.31 21.78
CA LEU A 49 0.39 -1.42 21.24
C LEU A 49 -0.41 -2.59 21.83
N ASP A 50 0.18 -3.43 22.65
CA ASP A 50 -0.38 -4.74 23.06
C ASP A 50 -0.85 -5.52 21.80
N ALA A 51 0.00 -5.52 20.78
CA ALA A 51 -0.31 -6.09 19.48
C ALA A 51 -0.18 -7.61 19.50
N THR A 52 -1.01 -8.29 18.69
CA THR A 52 -1.07 -9.76 18.64
C THR A 52 -0.02 -10.36 17.71
N ALA A 53 0.37 -9.63 16.67
CA ALA A 53 1.40 -10.03 15.71
C ALA A 53 1.99 -8.81 14.98
N GLY A 54 3.19 -8.97 14.42
CA GLY A 54 3.80 -7.96 13.56
C GLY A 54 4.84 -8.55 12.63
N GLN A 55 4.98 -7.93 11.47
CA GLN A 55 5.98 -8.29 10.47
C GLN A 55 6.61 -7.05 9.85
N VAL A 56 7.91 -7.12 9.61
CA VAL A 56 8.66 -6.15 8.81
C VAL A 56 9.50 -6.90 7.78
N ILE A 57 9.47 -6.42 6.54
CA ILE A 57 10.38 -6.88 5.48
C ILE A 57 11.05 -5.67 4.87
N VAL A 58 12.37 -5.70 4.74
CA VAL A 58 13.20 -4.72 4.04
C VAL A 58 13.74 -5.37 2.77
N MET A 59 13.48 -4.75 1.63
CA MET A 59 13.88 -5.25 0.31
C MET A 59 14.71 -4.20 -0.42
N GLU A 60 15.78 -4.62 -1.08
CA GLU A 60 16.53 -3.77 -2.00
C GLU A 60 15.79 -3.64 -3.33
N VAL A 61 15.54 -2.38 -3.78
CA VAL A 61 14.68 -2.11 -4.94
C VAL A 61 15.26 -2.65 -6.25
N GLN A 62 16.58 -2.61 -6.41
CA GLN A 62 17.22 -2.97 -7.67
C GLN A 62 17.29 -4.49 -7.89
N THR A 63 17.56 -5.23 -6.83
CA THR A 63 17.80 -6.69 -6.90
C THR A 63 16.58 -7.50 -6.48
N GLY A 64 15.67 -6.92 -5.67
CA GLY A 64 14.60 -7.63 -5.00
C GLY A 64 15.07 -8.50 -3.85
N GLU A 65 16.33 -8.37 -3.43
CA GLU A 65 16.89 -9.12 -2.30
C GLU A 65 16.31 -8.65 -0.97
N ILE A 66 15.99 -9.60 -0.10
CA ILE A 66 15.54 -9.31 1.25
C ILE A 66 16.77 -9.04 2.14
N LYS A 67 16.83 -7.85 2.72
CA LYS A 67 17.91 -7.42 3.61
C LYS A 67 17.58 -7.63 5.09
N ALA A 68 16.30 -7.57 5.46
CA ALA A 68 15.79 -7.97 6.76
C ALA A 68 14.37 -8.54 6.63
N SER A 69 14.05 -9.54 7.45
CA SER A 69 12.70 -10.13 7.53
C SER A 69 12.43 -10.56 8.97
N VAL A 70 11.54 -9.84 9.64
CA VAL A 70 11.19 -10.03 11.05
C VAL A 70 9.70 -10.33 11.15
N GLY A 71 9.34 -11.25 12.07
CA GLY A 71 7.99 -11.78 12.16
C GLY A 71 7.76 -12.87 11.11
N ALA A 72 7.13 -13.95 11.52
CA ALA A 72 7.13 -15.19 10.73
C ALA A 72 5.81 -15.47 10.00
N ASP A 73 4.80 -14.63 10.12
CA ASP A 73 3.50 -14.97 9.55
C ASP A 73 3.41 -14.57 8.08
N SER A 74 3.38 -15.58 7.23
CA SER A 74 3.10 -15.46 5.80
C SER A 74 1.68 -15.89 5.46
N THR A 75 0.81 -16.04 6.44
CA THR A 75 -0.61 -16.38 6.22
C THR A 75 -1.28 -15.23 5.47
N PRO A 76 -1.88 -15.51 4.30
CA PRO A 76 -2.57 -14.47 3.55
C PRO A 76 -3.76 -13.91 4.33
N GLN A 77 -3.81 -12.59 4.47
CA GLN A 77 -4.91 -11.85 5.08
C GLN A 77 -5.32 -10.67 4.20
N GLU A 78 -6.49 -10.11 4.45
CA GLU A 78 -6.92 -8.89 3.79
C GLU A 78 -6.02 -7.71 4.18
N SER A 79 -5.79 -6.79 3.24
CA SER A 79 -4.87 -5.67 3.42
C SER A 79 -5.41 -4.40 2.78
N GLY A 80 -5.43 -3.32 3.55
CA GLY A 80 -5.78 -1.99 3.06
C GLY A 80 -4.83 -1.45 2.00
N LEU A 81 -3.61 -1.98 1.91
CA LEU A 81 -2.61 -1.58 0.90
C LEU A 81 -3.00 -1.95 -0.53
N VAL A 82 -3.90 -2.93 -0.73
CA VAL A 82 -4.38 -3.36 -2.05
C VAL A 82 -5.09 -2.22 -2.79
N ARG A 83 -5.65 -1.22 -2.07
CA ARG A 83 -6.24 -0.02 -2.70
C ARG A 83 -5.25 0.72 -3.61
N THR A 84 -3.95 0.63 -3.32
CA THR A 84 -2.89 1.19 -4.17
C THR A 84 -2.84 0.52 -5.53
N ALA A 85 -2.99 -0.80 -5.58
CA ALA A 85 -3.06 -1.55 -6.83
C ALA A 85 -4.34 -1.22 -7.60
N SER A 86 -5.46 -1.03 -6.90
CA SER A 86 -6.74 -0.60 -7.51
C SER A 86 -6.62 0.78 -8.16
N LEU A 87 -5.96 1.73 -7.48
CA LEU A 87 -5.71 3.06 -8.03
C LEU A 87 -4.76 3.00 -9.23
N LEU A 88 -3.64 2.28 -9.12
CA LEU A 88 -2.70 2.12 -10.24
C LEU A 88 -3.41 1.53 -11.47
N ALA A 89 -4.18 0.46 -11.27
CA ALA A 89 -4.96 -0.16 -12.33
C ALA A 89 -5.94 0.84 -12.97
N ALA A 90 -6.58 1.70 -12.16
CA ALA A 90 -7.49 2.73 -12.67
C ALA A 90 -6.76 3.80 -13.50
N LEU A 91 -5.59 4.27 -13.03
CA LEU A 91 -4.75 5.22 -13.75
C LEU A 91 -4.27 4.67 -15.11
N GLU A 92 -3.89 3.40 -15.15
CA GLU A 92 -3.43 2.72 -16.38
C GLU A 92 -4.52 2.59 -17.44
N THR A 93 -5.80 2.68 -17.08
CA THR A 93 -6.89 2.75 -18.07
C THR A 93 -6.89 4.05 -18.88
N GLY A 94 -6.21 5.08 -18.41
CA GLY A 94 -6.24 6.44 -18.98
C GLY A 94 -7.54 7.20 -18.77
N LYS A 95 -8.56 6.60 -18.12
CA LYS A 95 -9.85 7.23 -17.85
C LYS A 95 -9.85 8.10 -16.61
N VAL A 96 -8.85 7.95 -15.75
CA VAL A 96 -8.68 8.63 -14.47
C VAL A 96 -7.28 9.24 -14.42
N LYS A 97 -7.19 10.44 -13.83
CA LYS A 97 -5.93 11.14 -13.54
C LYS A 97 -5.89 11.51 -12.06
N LEU A 98 -4.71 11.64 -11.48
CA LEU A 98 -4.54 12.08 -10.09
C LEU A 98 -5.16 13.47 -9.82
N SER A 99 -5.15 14.35 -10.83
CA SER A 99 -5.73 15.69 -10.78
C SER A 99 -7.26 15.75 -10.98
N ASP A 100 -7.91 14.64 -11.33
CA ASP A 100 -9.38 14.63 -11.49
C ASP A 100 -10.05 14.92 -10.15
N THR A 101 -11.10 15.73 -10.17
CA THR A 101 -11.90 16.04 -8.98
C THR A 101 -12.98 14.99 -8.76
N ILE A 102 -13.12 14.55 -7.52
CA ILE A 102 -14.15 13.62 -7.05
C ILE A 102 -14.92 14.27 -5.91
N ASP A 103 -16.24 14.23 -5.99
CA ASP A 103 -17.12 14.68 -4.91
C ASP A 103 -17.42 13.49 -3.98
N VAL A 104 -16.93 13.54 -2.76
CA VAL A 104 -17.21 12.54 -1.71
C VAL A 104 -18.23 13.04 -0.69
N ALA A 105 -18.77 14.23 -0.94
CA ALA A 105 -19.83 14.87 -0.17
C ALA A 105 -19.51 14.90 1.35
N ASP A 106 -20.48 14.55 2.18
CA ASP A 106 -20.39 14.49 3.63
C ASP A 106 -19.69 13.22 4.15
N GLY A 107 -19.11 12.42 3.26
CA GLY A 107 -18.39 11.19 3.64
C GLY A 107 -19.31 9.97 3.80
N VAL A 108 -20.55 10.03 3.29
CA VAL A 108 -21.49 8.90 3.30
C VAL A 108 -22.02 8.67 1.87
N LEU A 109 -21.86 7.47 1.37
CA LEU A 109 -22.39 7.05 0.07
C LEU A 109 -23.30 5.84 0.23
N ALA A 110 -24.58 6.01 -0.08
CA ALA A 110 -25.54 4.91 -0.05
C ALA A 110 -25.23 3.91 -1.19
N ILE A 111 -24.87 2.68 -0.81
CA ILE A 111 -24.61 1.57 -1.74
C ILE A 111 -25.33 0.34 -1.21
N GLY A 112 -26.41 -0.08 -1.90
CA GLY A 112 -27.19 -1.22 -1.44
C GLY A 112 -27.82 -0.98 -0.07
N LYS A 113 -27.65 -1.95 0.85
CA LYS A 113 -28.22 -1.88 2.21
C LYS A 113 -27.33 -1.16 3.21
N ASP A 114 -26.00 -1.23 3.01
CA ASP A 114 -25.02 -0.68 3.92
C ASP A 114 -24.29 0.50 3.26
N PRO A 115 -24.23 1.67 3.91
CA PRO A 115 -23.54 2.81 3.35
C PRO A 115 -22.02 2.59 3.36
N LEU A 116 -21.35 3.08 2.32
CA LEU A 116 -19.90 3.23 2.33
C LEU A 116 -19.55 4.57 2.98
N CYS A 117 -18.77 4.54 4.04
CA CYS A 117 -18.39 5.73 4.79
C CYS A 117 -16.89 6.00 4.73
N ASP A 118 -16.53 7.28 4.64
CA ASP A 118 -15.18 7.76 4.92
C ASP A 118 -14.97 7.88 6.43
N HIS A 119 -13.74 7.77 6.92
CA HIS A 119 -13.47 7.78 8.36
C HIS A 119 -13.84 9.09 9.06
N ASN A 120 -13.97 10.19 8.31
CA ASN A 120 -14.33 11.52 8.82
C ASN A 120 -15.82 11.89 8.60
N TRP A 121 -16.68 10.95 8.20
CA TRP A 121 -18.10 11.22 7.91
C TRP A 121 -18.82 11.97 9.04
N HIS A 122 -18.48 11.67 10.30
CA HIS A 122 -19.03 12.33 11.48
C HIS A 122 -18.53 13.77 11.69
N ARG A 123 -17.56 14.22 10.87
CA ARG A 123 -17.02 15.60 10.85
C ARG A 123 -17.43 16.36 9.58
N GLY A 124 -18.34 15.81 8.77
CA GLY A 124 -18.87 16.43 7.55
C GLY A 124 -18.19 16.03 6.25
N GLY A 125 -17.38 14.98 6.26
CA GLY A 125 -16.71 14.47 5.06
C GLY A 125 -15.61 15.37 4.51
N TYR A 126 -15.21 15.12 3.26
CA TYR A 126 -14.15 15.88 2.58
C TYR A 126 -14.68 16.76 1.43
N GLY A 127 -15.96 16.63 1.07
CA GLY A 127 -16.55 17.39 -0.04
C GLY A 127 -15.92 17.02 -1.39
N LYS A 128 -15.41 18.03 -2.11
CA LYS A 128 -14.74 17.85 -3.41
C LYS A 128 -13.23 17.84 -3.21
N ILE A 129 -12.59 16.73 -3.58
CA ILE A 129 -11.15 16.49 -3.47
C ILE A 129 -10.60 15.94 -4.80
N THR A 130 -9.30 16.03 -5.01
CA THR A 130 -8.66 15.35 -6.15
C THR A 130 -8.53 13.85 -5.87
N VAL A 131 -8.30 13.06 -6.93
CA VAL A 131 -7.98 11.63 -6.80
C VAL A 131 -6.76 11.43 -5.90
N GLU A 132 -5.72 12.26 -6.06
CA GLU A 132 -4.51 12.24 -5.26
C GLU A 132 -4.80 12.50 -3.78
N GLN A 133 -5.57 13.53 -3.46
CA GLN A 133 -6.03 13.83 -2.11
C GLN A 133 -6.87 12.68 -1.53
N GLY A 134 -7.80 12.13 -2.33
CA GLY A 134 -8.63 11.00 -1.91
C GLY A 134 -7.81 9.75 -1.59
N PHE A 135 -6.70 9.53 -2.30
CA PHE A 135 -5.77 8.45 -2.00
C PHE A 135 -5.00 8.70 -0.70
N GLY A 136 -4.41 9.89 -0.52
CA GLY A 136 -3.65 10.25 0.68
C GLY A 136 -4.52 10.30 1.95
N LEU A 137 -5.77 10.72 1.82
CA LEU A 137 -6.80 10.73 2.88
C LEU A 137 -7.43 9.35 3.14
N GLU A 138 -7.06 8.34 2.36
CA GLU A 138 -7.68 6.99 2.41
C GLU A 138 -9.21 7.02 2.28
N SER A 139 -9.76 7.96 1.49
CA SER A 139 -11.20 8.04 1.28
C SER A 139 -11.72 6.79 0.57
N ASN A 140 -12.57 6.04 1.25
CA ASN A 140 -13.21 4.85 0.72
C ASN A 140 -14.12 5.21 -0.47
N ILE A 141 -14.82 6.33 -0.36
CA ILE A 141 -15.73 6.81 -1.40
C ILE A 141 -14.96 7.26 -2.63
N ALA A 142 -13.86 8.01 -2.46
CA ALA A 142 -13.04 8.43 -3.59
C ALA A 142 -12.46 7.22 -4.33
N ASN A 143 -11.89 6.26 -3.59
CA ASN A 143 -11.32 5.06 -4.17
C ASN A 143 -12.36 4.24 -4.95
N TYR A 144 -13.54 4.01 -4.36
CA TYR A 144 -14.64 3.32 -5.05
C TYR A 144 -15.08 4.06 -6.31
N LYS A 145 -15.27 5.38 -6.26
CA LYS A 145 -15.70 6.18 -7.42
C LYS A 145 -14.65 6.18 -8.53
N VAL A 146 -13.36 6.21 -8.19
CA VAL A 146 -12.23 6.06 -9.14
C VAL A 146 -12.31 4.72 -9.84
N VAL A 147 -12.40 3.64 -9.09
CA VAL A 147 -12.46 2.28 -9.62
C VAL A 147 -13.70 2.10 -10.49
N ARG A 148 -14.87 2.56 -10.05
CA ARG A 148 -16.11 2.49 -10.83
C ARG A 148 -16.04 3.30 -12.14
N LYS A 149 -15.34 4.44 -12.17
CA LYS A 149 -15.10 5.22 -13.39
C LYS A 149 -14.18 4.48 -14.36
N ALA A 150 -13.18 3.78 -13.84
CA ALA A 150 -12.18 3.08 -14.63
C ALA A 150 -12.71 1.76 -15.22
N PHE A 151 -13.44 0.98 -14.42
CA PHE A 151 -13.84 -0.39 -14.74
C PHE A 151 -15.35 -0.53 -14.94
N LYS A 152 -15.74 -1.35 -15.93
CA LYS A 152 -17.15 -1.58 -16.24
C LYS A 152 -17.84 -2.49 -15.21
N ASN A 153 -17.10 -3.43 -14.66
CA ASN A 153 -17.57 -4.45 -13.73
C ASN A 153 -16.42 -5.01 -12.89
N GLU A 154 -16.75 -5.85 -11.94
CA GLU A 154 -15.85 -6.51 -11.01
C GLU A 154 -14.79 -7.36 -11.73
N GLN A 155 -15.19 -8.08 -12.78
CA GLN A 155 -14.31 -8.97 -13.53
C GLN A 155 -13.15 -8.20 -14.15
N THR A 156 -13.41 -7.02 -14.75
CA THR A 156 -12.36 -6.21 -15.36
C THR A 156 -11.38 -5.61 -14.35
N LEU A 157 -11.84 -5.32 -13.12
CA LEU A 157 -10.96 -4.96 -12.01
C LEU A 157 -10.11 -6.16 -11.59
N ALA A 158 -10.72 -7.34 -11.38
CA ALA A 158 -10.03 -8.55 -10.98
C ALA A 158 -8.92 -8.95 -11.96
N GLU A 159 -9.20 -8.89 -13.27
CA GLU A 159 -8.21 -9.14 -14.33
C GLU A 159 -7.05 -8.14 -14.30
N SER A 160 -7.32 -6.88 -13.94
CA SER A 160 -6.28 -5.87 -13.80
C SER A 160 -5.43 -6.08 -12.55
N LEU A 161 -6.03 -6.44 -11.42
CA LEU A 161 -5.34 -6.76 -10.18
C LEU A 161 -4.49 -8.03 -10.30
N ALA A 162 -4.96 -9.01 -11.09
CA ALA A 162 -4.22 -10.24 -11.36
C ALA A 162 -2.86 -9.98 -12.04
N LYS A 163 -2.72 -8.91 -12.84
CA LYS A 163 -1.45 -8.50 -13.45
C LYS A 163 -0.39 -8.13 -12.42
N TYR A 164 -0.82 -7.69 -11.25
CA TYR A 164 0.05 -7.37 -10.12
C TYR A 164 0.22 -8.53 -9.13
N GLY A 165 -0.35 -9.70 -9.46
CA GLY A 165 -0.26 -10.91 -8.63
C GLY A 165 -1.38 -11.04 -7.59
N TYR A 166 -2.35 -10.12 -7.54
CA TYR A 166 -3.48 -10.21 -6.62
C TYR A 166 -4.58 -11.12 -7.15
N GLN A 167 -5.11 -11.98 -6.28
CA GLN A 167 -6.20 -12.88 -6.62
C GLN A 167 -7.48 -12.47 -5.87
N VAL A 168 -8.50 -12.06 -6.62
CA VAL A 168 -9.81 -11.72 -6.08
C VAL A 168 -10.58 -13.02 -5.82
N LYS A 169 -11.01 -13.25 -4.58
CA LYS A 169 -11.81 -14.41 -4.20
C LYS A 169 -13.30 -14.16 -4.34
N ASP A 170 -13.75 -12.98 -3.92
CA ASP A 170 -15.14 -12.57 -4.01
C ASP A 170 -15.27 -11.37 -4.93
N THR A 171 -16.27 -11.37 -5.79
CA THR A 171 -16.48 -10.30 -6.77
C THR A 171 -17.44 -9.25 -6.25
N SER A 172 -16.89 -8.17 -5.71
CA SER A 172 -17.60 -6.96 -5.35
C SER A 172 -16.75 -5.75 -5.66
N LEU A 173 -17.20 -4.91 -6.59
CA LEU A 173 -16.43 -3.73 -6.99
C LEU A 173 -16.14 -2.81 -5.80
N VAL A 174 -17.11 -2.66 -4.88
CA VAL A 174 -16.97 -1.83 -3.68
C VAL A 174 -15.87 -2.39 -2.78
N TYR A 175 -16.03 -3.63 -2.35
CA TYR A 175 -15.14 -4.26 -1.38
C TYR A 175 -13.75 -4.52 -1.95
N ASN A 176 -13.66 -5.03 -3.19
CA ASN A 176 -12.38 -5.31 -3.83
C ASN A 176 -11.56 -4.04 -4.08
N SER A 177 -12.22 -2.89 -4.35
CA SER A 177 -11.51 -1.62 -4.49
C SER A 177 -10.79 -1.21 -3.20
N LEU A 178 -11.26 -1.65 -2.04
CA LEU A 178 -10.73 -1.34 -0.71
C LEU A 178 -9.76 -2.40 -0.17
N GLY A 179 -9.63 -3.55 -0.85
CA GLY A 179 -8.78 -4.67 -0.45
C GLY A 179 -9.50 -5.83 0.23
N TYR A 180 -10.80 -5.73 0.48
CA TYR A 180 -11.60 -6.86 0.98
C TYR A 180 -11.78 -7.94 -0.11
N GLY A 181 -11.82 -9.21 0.31
CA GLY A 181 -11.92 -10.34 -0.62
C GLY A 181 -10.64 -10.61 -1.42
N ILE A 182 -9.52 -9.98 -1.06
CA ILE A 182 -8.23 -10.11 -1.73
C ILE A 182 -7.15 -10.43 -0.69
N PRO A 183 -7.08 -11.68 -0.19
CA PRO A 183 -6.05 -12.05 0.77
C PRO A 183 -4.66 -12.00 0.13
N THR A 184 -3.74 -11.38 0.84
CA THR A 184 -2.35 -11.17 0.39
C THR A 184 -1.39 -11.32 1.56
N THR A 185 -0.11 -11.53 1.26
CA THR A 185 0.95 -11.53 2.27
C THR A 185 1.70 -10.21 2.28
N PRO A 186 2.37 -9.83 3.39
CA PRO A 186 3.25 -8.67 3.41
C PRO A 186 4.32 -8.70 2.30
N LEU A 187 4.91 -9.86 2.04
CA LEU A 187 5.90 -9.99 0.95
C LEU A 187 5.28 -9.73 -0.43
N GLN A 188 4.06 -10.17 -0.67
CA GLN A 188 3.35 -9.91 -1.94
C GLN A 188 3.08 -8.41 -2.10
N ASN A 189 2.57 -7.74 -1.06
CA ASN A 189 2.39 -6.29 -1.07
C ASN A 189 3.72 -5.56 -1.30
N LEU A 190 4.79 -5.93 -0.58
CA LEU A 190 6.10 -5.32 -0.75
C LEU A 190 6.63 -5.48 -2.17
N THR A 191 6.46 -6.66 -2.77
CA THR A 191 6.87 -6.93 -4.17
C THR A 191 6.12 -6.02 -5.14
N PHE A 192 4.81 -5.83 -4.94
CA PHE A 192 4.02 -4.87 -5.72
C PHE A 192 4.56 -3.44 -5.55
N PHE A 193 4.78 -2.97 -4.32
CA PHE A 193 5.27 -1.61 -4.07
C PHE A 193 6.69 -1.38 -4.61
N ASN A 194 7.54 -2.39 -4.55
CA ASN A 194 8.88 -2.34 -5.14
C ASN A 194 8.81 -2.07 -6.66
N ALA A 195 7.89 -2.73 -7.37
CA ALA A 195 7.64 -2.48 -8.79
C ALA A 195 6.93 -1.14 -9.04
N ALA A 196 5.96 -0.79 -8.19
CA ALA A 196 5.15 0.42 -8.29
C ALA A 196 5.97 1.72 -8.10
N SER A 197 7.10 1.66 -7.41
CA SER A 197 8.04 2.78 -7.24
C SER A 197 8.51 3.43 -8.56
N LYS A 198 8.35 2.73 -9.67
CA LYS A 198 8.74 3.15 -11.02
C LYS A 198 7.55 3.54 -11.92
N THR A 199 6.34 3.65 -11.38
CA THR A 199 5.09 3.85 -12.12
C THR A 199 4.42 5.20 -11.84
N ALA A 200 3.27 5.44 -12.47
CA ALA A 200 2.47 6.65 -12.30
C ALA A 200 1.94 6.88 -10.87
N ILE A 201 1.93 5.85 -10.01
CA ILE A 201 1.47 5.99 -8.62
C ILE A 201 2.48 6.71 -7.71
N LYS A 202 3.75 6.83 -8.16
CA LYS A 202 4.84 7.44 -7.38
C LYS A 202 4.44 8.79 -6.78
N GLN A 203 3.87 9.69 -7.58
CA GLN A 203 3.43 11.01 -7.16
C GLN A 203 2.44 10.92 -5.99
N ALA A 204 1.44 10.05 -6.07
CA ALA A 204 0.44 9.88 -5.01
C ALA A 204 1.05 9.29 -3.73
N LEU A 205 2.05 8.40 -3.83
CA LEU A 205 2.77 7.86 -2.68
C LEU A 205 3.64 8.91 -1.99
N GLU A 206 4.26 9.82 -2.74
CA GLU A 206 5.01 10.95 -2.18
C GLU A 206 4.07 11.93 -1.49
N TYR A 207 2.94 12.27 -2.13
CA TYR A 207 1.92 13.15 -1.57
C TYR A 207 1.34 12.61 -0.26
N ALA A 208 1.03 11.32 -0.17
CA ALA A 208 0.45 10.71 1.03
C ALA A 208 1.36 10.87 2.27
N VAL A 209 2.69 10.82 2.09
CA VAL A 209 3.66 11.02 3.18
C VAL A 209 3.89 12.49 3.49
N SER A 210 3.91 13.38 2.50
CA SER A 210 4.20 14.79 2.74
C SER A 210 3.04 15.55 3.39
N ASP A 211 1.81 15.22 3.01
CA ASP A 211 0.66 16.09 3.29
C ASP A 211 -0.49 15.39 4.04
N GLU A 212 -0.57 14.03 4.07
CA GLU A 212 -1.76 13.33 4.50
C GLU A 212 -1.52 12.27 5.60
N LEU A 213 -2.34 11.21 5.64
CA LEU A 213 -2.36 10.23 6.74
C LEU A 213 -1.08 9.42 6.90
N ALA A 214 -0.26 9.31 5.87
CA ALA A 214 1.04 8.65 5.91
C ALA A 214 2.17 9.52 6.49
N LYS A 215 1.90 10.79 6.85
CA LYS A 215 2.87 11.75 7.39
C LYS A 215 3.69 11.25 8.59
N PRO A 216 3.18 10.42 9.52
CA PRO A 216 4.01 9.86 10.58
C PRO A 216 5.20 9.02 10.12
N ALA A 217 5.20 8.56 8.86
CA ALA A 217 6.33 7.86 8.25
C ALA A 217 7.40 8.80 7.66
N GLN A 218 7.17 10.12 7.65
CA GLN A 218 8.10 11.11 7.13
C GLN A 218 9.40 11.12 7.93
N SER A 219 10.54 11.08 7.23
CA SER A 219 11.87 11.21 7.81
C SER A 219 12.41 12.61 7.54
N ASP A 220 13.11 13.20 8.53
CA ASP A 220 13.82 14.46 8.37
C ASP A 220 15.17 14.28 7.65
N LYS A 221 15.63 13.04 7.47
CA LYS A 221 16.94 12.70 6.89
C LYS A 221 16.89 12.43 5.40
N VAL A 222 15.75 11.89 4.91
CA VAL A 222 15.59 11.50 3.52
C VAL A 222 14.11 11.58 3.12
N ARG A 223 13.85 11.96 1.87
CA ARG A 223 12.49 11.91 1.34
C ARG A 223 12.04 10.46 1.19
N VAL A 224 10.84 10.17 1.67
CA VAL A 224 10.20 8.87 1.58
C VAL A 224 8.89 8.95 0.81
N ALA A 225 8.46 7.85 0.25
CA ALA A 225 7.17 7.70 -0.41
C ALA A 225 6.52 6.41 0.08
N GLY A 226 5.22 6.44 0.29
CA GLY A 226 4.50 5.26 0.78
C GLY A 226 3.07 5.60 1.15
N VAL A 227 2.36 4.62 1.66
CA VAL A 227 0.96 4.75 2.07
C VAL A 227 0.65 3.84 3.23
N THR A 228 -0.32 4.24 4.01
CA THR A 228 -0.89 3.45 5.10
C THR A 228 -1.94 2.48 4.57
N GLY A 229 -2.22 1.45 5.37
CA GLY A 229 -3.38 0.58 5.21
C GLY A 229 -3.96 0.29 6.59
N THR A 230 -5.28 0.38 6.70
CA THR A 230 -6.00 -0.03 7.91
C THR A 230 -7.25 -0.77 7.50
N ILE A 231 -7.37 -2.01 7.92
CA ILE A 231 -8.51 -2.86 7.59
C ILE A 231 -8.91 -3.69 8.82
N GLN A 232 -10.22 -3.87 9.01
CA GLN A 232 -10.69 -4.78 10.03
C GLN A 232 -10.73 -6.20 9.48
N LEU A 233 -10.08 -7.12 10.19
CA LEU A 233 -10.00 -8.53 9.82
C LEU A 233 -11.26 -9.30 10.25
N PRO A 234 -11.57 -10.46 9.65
CA PRO A 234 -12.73 -11.27 10.02
C PRO A 234 -12.78 -11.71 11.48
N ASN A 235 -11.62 -11.82 12.16
CA ASN A 235 -11.51 -12.15 13.58
C ASN A 235 -11.78 -10.95 14.52
N GLY A 236 -12.09 -9.76 13.97
CA GLY A 236 -12.34 -8.53 14.71
C GLY A 236 -11.09 -7.73 15.09
N GLU A 237 -9.90 -8.21 14.77
CA GLU A 237 -8.65 -7.45 14.89
C GLU A 237 -8.53 -6.43 13.75
N TYR A 238 -7.54 -5.56 13.87
CA TYR A 238 -7.17 -4.62 12.81
C TYR A 238 -5.77 -4.93 12.30
N ALA A 239 -5.63 -5.06 10.98
CA ALA A 239 -4.34 -4.96 10.34
C ALA A 239 -4.04 -3.47 10.08
N VAL A 240 -2.99 -2.95 10.73
CA VAL A 240 -2.48 -1.60 10.51
C VAL A 240 -1.13 -1.73 9.82
N GLU A 241 -1.02 -1.11 8.65
CA GLU A 241 0.08 -1.36 7.73
C GLU A 241 0.67 -0.07 7.22
N PHE A 242 1.93 -0.12 6.85
CA PHE A 242 2.59 0.89 6.04
C PHE A 242 3.50 0.19 5.02
N CYS A 243 3.45 0.61 3.77
CA CYS A 243 4.39 0.17 2.77
C CYS A 243 4.91 1.37 1.97
N GLY A 244 6.23 1.43 1.80
CA GLY A 244 6.86 2.55 1.12
C GLY A 244 8.31 2.26 0.75
N TYR A 245 8.98 3.28 0.22
CA TYR A 245 10.37 3.19 -0.22
C TYR A 245 11.13 4.49 0.01
N PHE A 246 12.43 4.40 0.01
CA PHE A 246 13.35 5.53 0.13
C PHE A 246 14.69 5.28 -0.58
N PRO A 247 15.43 6.37 -0.97
CA PRO A 247 14.93 7.73 -1.15
C PRO A 247 13.79 7.79 -2.16
N ALA A 248 12.86 8.74 -2.02
CA ALA A 248 11.71 8.87 -2.92
C ALA A 248 12.13 9.13 -4.37
N ASP A 249 13.22 9.91 -4.57
CA ASP A 249 13.67 10.30 -5.91
C ASP A 249 14.35 9.15 -6.66
N ASN A 250 15.17 8.37 -5.95
CA ASN A 250 15.91 7.22 -6.49
C ASN A 250 15.81 6.04 -5.50
N PRO A 251 14.73 5.27 -5.55
CA PRO A 251 14.45 4.23 -4.58
C PRO A 251 15.57 3.20 -4.49
N LYS A 252 16.12 3.01 -3.29
CA LYS A 252 17.12 1.99 -2.97
C LYS A 252 16.54 0.84 -2.17
N TYR A 253 15.66 1.16 -1.22
CA TYR A 253 15.01 0.18 -0.35
C TYR A 253 13.51 0.40 -0.30
N SER A 254 12.77 -0.68 -0.29
CA SER A 254 11.34 -0.72 0.02
C SER A 254 11.13 -1.48 1.31
N ILE A 255 10.18 -1.01 2.13
CA ILE A 255 9.89 -1.59 3.44
C ILE A 255 8.38 -1.74 3.59
N ILE A 256 7.94 -2.87 4.11
CA ILE A 256 6.60 -3.07 4.61
C ILE A 256 6.63 -3.32 6.11
N VAL A 257 5.69 -2.71 6.81
CA VAL A 257 5.38 -2.97 8.21
C VAL A 257 3.91 -3.35 8.28
N SER A 258 3.60 -4.49 8.87
CA SER A 258 2.24 -4.95 9.12
C SER A 258 2.10 -5.35 10.58
N ILE A 259 1.10 -4.82 11.28
CA ILE A 259 0.85 -5.06 12.70
C ILE A 259 -0.62 -5.42 12.87
N ASN A 260 -0.88 -6.55 13.55
CA ASN A 260 -2.23 -6.95 13.93
C ASN A 260 -2.48 -6.62 15.40
N LYS A 261 -3.58 -5.93 15.67
CA LYS A 261 -3.95 -5.51 17.03
C LYS A 261 -5.45 -5.56 17.28
N LYS A 262 -5.83 -5.67 18.53
CA LYS A 262 -7.22 -5.61 18.97
C LYS A 262 -7.69 -4.17 19.18
N GLY A 263 -8.95 -3.94 18.88
CA GLY A 263 -9.67 -2.71 19.23
C GLY A 263 -9.14 -1.43 18.57
N LEU A 264 -9.85 -0.35 18.84
CA LEU A 264 -9.49 1.01 18.41
C LEU A 264 -8.71 1.74 19.52
N PRO A 265 -7.91 2.77 19.20
CA PRO A 265 -7.66 3.28 17.84
C PRO A 265 -6.79 2.35 17.01
N ALA A 266 -6.98 2.38 15.68
CA ALA A 266 -6.16 1.66 14.71
C ALA A 266 -5.75 2.66 13.61
N SER A 267 -4.44 2.81 13.40
CA SER A 267 -3.88 3.78 12.44
C SER A 267 -2.60 3.24 11.83
N GLY A 268 -2.64 3.00 10.52
CA GLY A 268 -1.45 2.58 9.78
C GLY A 268 -0.31 3.60 9.91
N GLY A 269 -0.61 4.91 9.81
CA GLY A 269 0.39 5.97 9.92
C GLY A 269 1.06 6.03 11.30
N LEU A 270 0.26 6.19 12.37
CA LEU A 270 0.77 6.36 13.74
C LEU A 270 1.40 5.09 14.34
N MET A 271 1.14 3.92 13.77
CA MET A 271 1.64 2.64 14.28
C MET A 271 2.71 2.06 13.34
N ALA A 272 2.32 1.59 12.18
CA ALA A 272 3.25 1.01 11.21
C ALA A 272 4.15 2.05 10.53
N GLY A 273 3.64 3.26 10.24
CA GLY A 273 4.42 4.36 9.65
C GLY A 273 5.54 4.85 10.57
N GLU A 274 5.33 4.90 11.88
CA GLU A 274 6.40 5.24 12.83
C GLU A 274 7.50 4.18 12.87
N VAL A 275 7.16 2.89 12.80
CA VAL A 275 8.15 1.80 12.70
C VAL A 275 8.95 1.94 11.40
N PHE A 276 8.27 2.18 10.27
CA PHE A 276 8.92 2.44 9.00
C PHE A 276 9.92 3.59 9.11
N ARG A 277 9.52 4.73 9.66
CA ARG A 277 10.39 5.90 9.84
C ARG A 277 11.62 5.58 10.69
N GLN A 278 11.45 4.89 11.82
CA GLN A 278 12.58 4.53 12.68
C GLN A 278 13.61 3.64 11.96
N ILE A 279 13.13 2.73 11.09
CA ILE A 279 14.02 1.87 10.29
C ILE A 279 14.74 2.71 9.23
N VAL A 280 14.03 3.59 8.52
CA VAL A 280 14.62 4.51 7.53
C VAL A 280 15.67 5.39 8.18
N ASP A 281 15.36 6.02 9.31
CA ASP A 281 16.25 6.90 10.05
C ASP A 281 17.53 6.19 10.52
N TYR A 282 17.42 4.91 10.88
CA TYR A 282 18.57 4.07 11.19
C TYR A 282 19.41 3.79 9.93
N MET A 283 18.79 3.31 8.85
CA MET A 283 19.50 2.94 7.61
C MET A 283 20.19 4.10 6.89
N VAL A 284 19.73 5.33 7.12
CA VAL A 284 20.34 6.55 6.53
C VAL A 284 21.48 7.10 7.39
N ALA A 285 21.53 6.73 8.67
CA ALA A 285 22.57 7.21 9.60
C ALA A 285 23.88 6.38 9.52
N GLU A 286 23.82 5.19 8.92
CA GLU A 286 24.97 4.32 8.64
C GLU A 286 25.55 4.55 7.23
#